data_02ba11e5bef17857b4162c86238a7639
#
_entry.id   02ba11e5bef17857b4162c86238a7639
#
_cell.length_a   1.000
_cell.length_b   1.000
_cell.length_c   1.000
_cell.angle_alpha   90.00
_cell.angle_beta   90.00
_cell.angle_gamma   90.00
#
_symmetry.space_group_name_H-M   'P 1'
#
loop_
_entity.id
_entity.type
_entity.pdbx_description
1 polymer ?
#
loop_
_entity_poly.entity_id
_entity_poly.type
_entity_poly.pdbx_seq_one_letter_code
_entity_poly.pdbx_strand_id
1 'polypeptide(L)'
;MLLDKLLVIIIINAYIYTAMAAINELHHIILFHRKQAKLSREELAELAGVGKTVIYDLEKGKKTVRWSTIIAVLYALNIKILFQGPLMDEYAKSSN
;
A
#
# COMPACT_ATOMS: atom_id res chain seq x y z
N MET A 1 25.82 -9.38 22.28
CA MET A 1 25.94 -7.99 22.72
C MET A 1 26.11 -7.05 21.56
N LEU A 2 27.34 -6.72 21.14
CA LEU A 2 27.51 -5.80 19.99
C LEU A 2 27.02 -6.41 18.68
N LEU A 3 27.30 -7.70 18.47
CA LEU A 3 26.86 -8.45 17.31
C LEU A 3 25.33 -8.53 17.22
N ASP A 4 24.66 -8.68 18.35
CA ASP A 4 23.19 -8.73 18.39
C ASP A 4 22.57 -7.39 17.97
N LYS A 5 23.18 -6.29 18.42
CA LYS A 5 22.72 -4.95 18.03
C LYS A 5 22.94 -4.69 16.53
N LEU A 6 24.07 -5.13 15.98
CA LEU A 6 24.34 -5.02 14.55
C LEU A 6 23.35 -5.84 13.73
N LEU A 7 23.04 -7.05 14.19
CA LEU A 7 22.07 -7.91 13.52
C LEU A 7 20.69 -7.26 13.51
N VAL A 8 20.27 -6.69 14.63
CA VAL A 8 18.99 -5.98 14.73
C VAL A 8 18.94 -4.80 13.75
N ILE A 9 20.02 -4.02 13.66
CA ILE A 9 20.10 -2.89 12.73
C ILE A 9 19.99 -3.37 11.29
N ILE A 10 20.64 -4.47 10.92
CA ILE A 10 20.56 -5.05 9.58
C ILE A 10 19.14 -5.49 9.26
N ILE A 11 18.47 -6.13 10.20
CA ILE A 11 17.09 -6.59 10.03
C ILE A 11 16.15 -5.39 9.85
N ILE A 12 16.30 -4.35 10.68
CA ILE A 12 15.49 -3.13 10.58
C ILE A 12 15.69 -2.47 9.22
N ASN A 13 16.94 -2.36 8.74
CA ASN A 13 17.23 -1.78 7.44
C ASN A 13 16.58 -2.57 6.30
N ALA A 14 16.61 -3.91 6.39
CA ALA A 14 15.95 -4.77 5.40
C ALA A 14 14.44 -4.53 5.37
N TYR A 15 13.80 -4.40 6.54
CA TYR A 15 12.38 -4.07 6.62
C TYR A 15 12.05 -2.70 6.01
N ILE A 16 12.89 -1.71 6.30
CA ILE A 16 12.71 -0.36 5.74
C ILE A 16 12.80 -0.40 4.21
N TYR A 17 13.79 -1.11 3.66
CA TYR A 17 13.94 -1.28 2.23
C TYR A 17 12.73 -1.94 1.60
N THR A 18 12.23 -3.00 2.21
CA THR A 18 11.04 -3.72 1.74
C THR A 18 9.81 -2.82 1.75
N ALA A 19 9.62 -2.04 2.83
CA ALA A 19 8.50 -1.12 2.94
C ALA A 19 8.57 -0.02 1.89
N MET A 20 9.76 0.54 1.65
CA MET A 20 9.94 1.57 0.62
C MET A 20 9.70 1.03 -0.77
N ALA A 21 10.12 -0.19 -1.06
CA ALA A 21 9.84 -0.85 -2.33
C ALA A 21 8.34 -1.02 -2.55
N ALA A 22 7.60 -1.43 -1.50
CA ALA A 22 6.15 -1.57 -1.57
C ALA A 22 5.47 -0.22 -1.85
N ILE A 23 5.91 0.86 -1.21
CA ILE A 23 5.39 2.20 -1.46
C ILE A 23 5.67 2.62 -2.90
N ASN A 24 6.86 2.34 -3.41
CA ASN A 24 7.23 2.68 -4.78
C ASN A 24 6.44 1.88 -5.81
N GLU A 25 5.99 0.68 -5.46
CA GLU A 25 5.19 -0.16 -6.35
C GLU A 25 3.71 0.22 -6.37
N LEU A 26 3.23 0.94 -5.37
CA LEU A 26 1.81 1.24 -5.22
C LEU A 26 1.22 1.90 -6.46
N HIS A 27 1.92 2.89 -7.02
CA HIS A 27 1.44 3.60 -8.20
C HIS A 27 1.37 2.69 -9.44
N HIS A 28 2.31 1.77 -9.58
CA HIS A 28 2.30 0.78 -10.65
C HIS A 28 1.13 -0.21 -10.48
N ILE A 29 0.89 -0.65 -9.25
CA ILE A 29 -0.20 -1.57 -8.94
C ILE A 29 -1.55 -0.94 -9.30
N ILE A 30 -1.77 0.30 -8.89
CA ILE A 30 -3.02 1.02 -9.17
C ILE A 30 -3.20 1.22 -10.67
N LEU A 31 -2.18 1.71 -11.35
CA LEU A 31 -2.22 1.95 -12.79
C LEU A 31 -2.50 0.67 -13.57
N PHE A 32 -1.80 -0.40 -13.23
CA PHE A 32 -1.98 -1.71 -13.89
C PHE A 32 -3.41 -2.21 -13.72
N HIS A 33 -3.93 -2.21 -12.48
CA HIS A 33 -5.27 -2.75 -12.22
C HIS A 33 -6.36 -1.89 -12.86
N ARG A 34 -6.19 -0.56 -12.85
CA ARG A 34 -7.15 0.32 -13.52
C ARG A 34 -7.23 0.02 -15.01
N LYS A 35 -6.09 -0.13 -15.66
CA LYS A 35 -6.04 -0.44 -17.10
C LYS A 35 -6.60 -1.82 -17.41
N GLN A 36 -6.30 -2.82 -16.60
CA GLN A 36 -6.84 -4.16 -16.79
C GLN A 36 -8.36 -4.18 -16.62
N ALA A 37 -8.89 -3.37 -15.72
CA ALA A 37 -10.33 -3.23 -15.53
C ALA A 37 -10.98 -2.35 -16.60
N LYS A 38 -10.20 -1.76 -17.50
CA LYS A 38 -10.66 -0.87 -18.57
C LYS A 38 -11.41 0.35 -18.04
N LEU A 39 -10.97 0.85 -16.90
CA LEU A 39 -11.56 2.04 -16.28
C LEU A 39 -10.74 3.28 -16.66
N SER A 40 -11.45 4.37 -16.93
CA SER A 40 -10.82 5.68 -16.98
C SER A 40 -10.46 6.14 -15.56
N ARG A 41 -9.63 7.18 -15.44
CA ARG A 41 -9.33 7.78 -14.14
C ARG A 41 -10.60 8.34 -13.49
N GLU A 42 -11.49 8.94 -14.28
CA GLU A 42 -12.77 9.46 -13.81
C GLU A 42 -13.65 8.35 -13.26
N GLU A 43 -13.73 7.24 -13.99
CA GLU A 43 -14.53 6.09 -13.54
C GLU A 43 -14.00 5.50 -12.25
N LEU A 44 -12.68 5.35 -12.13
CA LEU A 44 -12.09 4.85 -10.90
C LEU A 44 -12.32 5.81 -9.74
N ALA A 45 -12.15 7.11 -9.97
CA ALA A 45 -12.40 8.13 -8.95
C ALA A 45 -13.84 8.07 -8.45
N GLU A 46 -14.79 7.93 -9.34
CA GLU A 46 -16.21 7.81 -9.01
C GLU A 46 -16.48 6.55 -8.18
N LEU A 47 -15.95 5.40 -8.61
CA LEU A 47 -16.09 4.15 -7.87
C LEU A 47 -15.49 4.22 -6.47
N ALA A 48 -14.36 4.88 -6.34
CA ALA A 48 -13.66 5.02 -5.06
C ALA A 48 -14.23 6.14 -4.20
N GLY A 49 -15.06 7.02 -4.75
CA GLY A 49 -15.57 8.18 -4.03
C GLY A 49 -14.51 9.23 -3.75
N VAL A 50 -13.55 9.39 -4.65
CA VAL A 50 -12.44 10.35 -4.52
C VAL A 50 -12.38 11.27 -5.73
N GLY A 51 -11.59 12.33 -5.65
CA GLY A 51 -11.40 13.24 -6.77
C GLY A 51 -10.54 12.64 -7.88
N LYS A 52 -10.82 13.02 -9.12
CA LYS A 52 -10.08 12.57 -10.30
C LYS A 52 -8.57 12.88 -10.19
N THR A 53 -8.24 14.05 -9.68
CA THR A 53 -6.86 14.50 -9.49
C THR A 53 -6.07 13.55 -8.60
N VAL A 54 -6.74 12.96 -7.60
CA VAL A 54 -6.13 12.00 -6.68
C VAL A 54 -5.67 10.74 -7.42
N ILE A 55 -6.47 10.25 -8.36
CA ILE A 55 -6.09 9.07 -9.15
C ILE A 55 -4.84 9.38 -9.98
N TYR A 56 -4.81 10.53 -10.63
CA TYR A 56 -3.64 10.98 -11.38
C TYR A 56 -2.40 11.06 -10.48
N ASP A 57 -2.55 11.68 -9.30
CA ASP A 57 -1.46 11.83 -8.34
C ASP A 57 -0.93 10.46 -7.88
N LEU A 58 -1.82 9.54 -7.55
CA LEU A 58 -1.44 8.18 -7.15
C LEU A 58 -0.65 7.46 -8.24
N GLU A 59 -1.10 7.56 -9.48
CA GLU A 59 -0.44 6.91 -10.60
C GLU A 59 0.89 7.55 -10.94
N LYS A 60 1.11 8.80 -10.57
CA LYS A 60 2.38 9.50 -10.70
C LYS A 60 3.34 9.24 -9.53
N GLY A 61 2.89 8.52 -8.52
CA GLY A 61 3.73 8.19 -7.38
C GLY A 61 3.81 9.25 -6.31
N LYS A 62 2.81 10.15 -6.25
CA LYS A 62 2.75 11.18 -5.20
C LYS A 62 2.65 10.50 -3.83
N LYS A 63 3.53 10.89 -2.89
CA LYS A 63 3.66 10.23 -1.59
C LYS A 63 2.81 10.86 -0.49
N THR A 64 2.19 12.00 -0.75
CA THR A 64 1.44 12.76 0.25
C THR A 64 -0.08 12.53 0.19
N VAL A 65 -0.52 11.49 -0.52
CA VAL A 65 -1.93 11.13 -0.59
C VAL A 65 -2.35 10.49 0.74
N ARG A 66 -3.54 10.85 1.21
CA ARG A 66 -4.07 10.32 2.48
C ARG A 66 -4.23 8.81 2.42
N TRP A 67 -3.91 8.15 3.52
CA TRP A 67 -4.06 6.70 3.66
C TRP A 67 -5.49 6.25 3.38
N SER A 68 -6.48 6.95 3.92
CA SER A 68 -7.90 6.64 3.68
C SER A 68 -8.27 6.69 2.19
N THR A 69 -7.68 7.62 1.45
CA THR A 69 -7.89 7.73 0.00
C THR A 69 -7.26 6.54 -0.74
N ILE A 70 -6.05 6.17 -0.36
CA ILE A 70 -5.35 5.01 -0.93
C ILE A 70 -6.19 3.74 -0.72
N ILE A 71 -6.68 3.53 0.50
CA ILE A 71 -7.54 2.40 0.85
C ILE A 71 -8.79 2.37 -0.03
N ALA A 72 -9.45 3.51 -0.19
CA ALA A 72 -10.66 3.61 -1.01
C ALA A 72 -10.39 3.22 -2.48
N VAL A 73 -9.27 3.68 -3.04
CA VAL A 73 -8.89 3.35 -4.42
C VAL A 73 -8.57 1.86 -4.56
N LEU A 74 -7.78 1.31 -3.64
CA LEU A 74 -7.46 -0.12 -3.67
C LEU A 74 -8.71 -0.97 -3.54
N TYR A 75 -9.63 -0.57 -2.67
CA TYR A 75 -10.90 -1.28 -2.48
C TYR A 75 -11.73 -1.26 -3.75
N ALA A 76 -11.79 -0.11 -4.45
CA ALA A 76 -12.52 0.01 -5.71
C ALA A 76 -11.94 -0.91 -6.79
N LEU A 77 -10.63 -1.17 -6.74
CA LEU A 77 -9.95 -2.09 -7.65
C LEU A 77 -9.97 -3.54 -7.15
N ASN A 78 -10.66 -3.80 -6.05
CA ASN A 78 -10.76 -5.13 -5.44
C ASN A 78 -9.40 -5.67 -4.98
N ILE A 79 -8.53 -4.78 -4.54
CA ILE A 79 -7.22 -5.12 -3.99
C ILE A 79 -7.29 -5.09 -2.48
N LYS A 80 -6.92 -6.20 -1.85
CA LYS A 80 -6.89 -6.32 -0.39
C LYS A 80 -5.50 -6.02 0.14
N ILE A 81 -5.46 -5.36 1.29
CA ILE A 81 -4.21 -5.12 2.01
C ILE A 81 -4.11 -6.14 3.13
N LEU A 82 -2.96 -6.81 3.19
CA LEU A 82 -2.68 -7.81 4.22
C LEU A 82 -1.52 -7.31 5.07
N PHE A 83 -1.65 -7.50 6.38
CA PHE A 83 -0.58 -7.23 7.33
C PHE A 83 0.07 -8.54 7.73
N GLN A 84 1.37 -8.62 7.56
CA GLN A 84 2.16 -9.80 7.92
C GLN A 84 3.23 -9.40 8.92
N GLY A 85 3.42 -10.20 9.93
CA GLY A 85 4.43 -9.98 10.95
C GLY A 85 4.46 -11.13 11.94
N PRO A 86 5.54 -11.23 12.73
CA PRO A 86 5.72 -12.38 13.61
C PRO A 86 4.66 -12.53 14.71
N LEU A 87 3.95 -11.46 15.05
CA LEU A 87 2.92 -11.48 16.09
C LEU A 87 1.50 -11.43 15.55
N MET A 88 1.32 -11.47 14.23
CA MET A 88 -0.02 -11.31 13.65
C MET A 88 -0.97 -12.45 14.00
N ASP A 89 -0.47 -13.67 14.09
CA ASP A 89 -1.31 -14.80 14.48
C ASP A 89 -1.81 -14.66 15.93
N GLU A 90 -0.93 -14.23 16.83
CA GLU A 90 -1.30 -13.97 18.22
C GLU A 90 -2.29 -12.81 18.32
N TYR A 91 -2.08 -11.77 17.58
CA TYR A 91 -3.01 -10.63 17.51
C TYR A 91 -4.39 -11.08 17.07
N ALA A 92 -4.47 -11.89 16.02
CA ALA A 92 -5.74 -12.40 15.51
C ALA A 92 -6.48 -13.22 16.56
N LYS A 93 -5.77 -14.03 17.39
CA LYS A 93 -6.37 -14.78 18.47
C LYS A 93 -6.84 -13.89 19.60
N SER A 94 -6.12 -12.82 19.92
CA SER A 94 -6.45 -11.91 21.03
C SER A 94 -7.62 -10.99 20.71
N SER A 95 -7.91 -10.76 19.43
CA SER A 95 -8.99 -9.85 19.01
C SER A 95 -10.37 -10.52 18.99
N ASN A 96 -10.43 -11.80 19.31
CA ASN A 96 -11.72 -12.54 19.37
C ASN A 96 -12.32 -12.53 20.77
#